data_488158b2e53adf519e7d480ea78e3d05
#
_entry.id   488158b2e53adf519e7d480ea78e3d05
#
_cell.length_a   1.000
_cell.length_b   1.000
_cell.length_c   1.000
_cell.angle_alpha   90.00
_cell.angle_beta   90.00
_cell.angle_gamma   90.00
#
_symmetry.space_group_name_H-M   'P 1'
#
loop_
_entity.id
_entity.type
_entity.pdbx_description
1 polymer ?
#
loop_
_entity_poly.entity_id
_entity_poly.type
_entity_poly.pdbx_seq_one_letter_code
_entity_poly.pdbx_strand_id
1 'polypeptide(L)'
;MNCKTLLKLSLLSGVFFTAARANAQMVGSDIFLKGKYVEVGIGALGYYGSDSSAPAGYNPHCAGCSVTNGIGFVADPAMTSWTTYNGDYFLPGSPFEGWELQVNGHRVRGINGFPSGAVGANTSYTTSGSSVIGIWQGTFDSVAITQTTSLDTNSLYFTTNVTVTNLATTPQNDLYYFRSVDPDNDETWLGGSFVTSNLIEHQNPDSVLTSVVSASSTGSRVQYMAMGTTDSASRAIIYSSWPMDSTVDLATVYNETYSGGSTYYGEAIPHVSDIAIGLTMYIPHLATVDSAADSVMRTTSTVARHPANSATFHYFTAFSADAVDSAIAAANTPGTVPSLNIKNINTVADVKVYPNPSKDIINVSGLTVGDHISLYDMVGRNMQQNWNVGSQKINTFSYSNVPSGAYLLIVSDANGNVKARVSVRKM
;
A
#
# COMPACT_ATOMS: atom_id res chain seq x y z
N MET A 1 -62.73 -52.60 24.18
CA MET A 1 -61.37 -52.82 23.73
C MET A 1 -60.81 -51.48 23.32
N ASN A 2 -59.90 -50.91 24.11
CA ASN A 2 -59.34 -49.57 23.91
C ASN A 2 -58.04 -49.65 23.07
N CYS A 3 -58.03 -48.96 21.90
CA CYS A 3 -56.82 -48.80 21.13
C CYS A 3 -56.35 -47.37 21.32
N LYS A 4 -55.27 -47.15 22.08
CA LYS A 4 -54.61 -45.88 22.26
C LYS A 4 -53.52 -45.73 21.18
N THR A 5 -53.71 -44.87 20.21
CA THR A 5 -52.71 -44.50 19.20
C THR A 5 -51.79 -43.44 19.79
N LEU A 6 -50.50 -43.81 20.05
CA LEU A 6 -49.45 -42.85 20.41
C LEU A 6 -48.92 -42.15 19.16
N LEU A 7 -49.17 -40.84 19.08
CA LEU A 7 -48.58 -39.95 18.07
C LEU A 7 -47.17 -39.58 18.55
N LYS A 8 -46.11 -40.11 17.91
CA LYS A 8 -44.73 -39.68 18.12
C LYS A 8 -44.48 -38.41 17.33
N LEU A 9 -44.39 -37.30 18.03
CA LEU A 9 -43.94 -36.02 17.46
C LEU A 9 -42.41 -36.06 17.42
N SER A 10 -41.80 -36.27 16.25
CA SER A 10 -40.37 -36.11 16.02
C SER A 10 -40.06 -34.61 15.84
N LEU A 11 -39.48 -34.00 16.86
CA LEU A 11 -38.85 -32.66 16.72
C LEU A 11 -37.63 -32.80 15.83
N LEU A 12 -37.76 -32.35 14.60
CA LEU A 12 -36.58 -32.12 13.73
C LEU A 12 -35.96 -30.79 14.14
N SER A 13 -34.96 -30.82 15.02
CA SER A 13 -34.11 -29.67 15.30
C SER A 13 -33.25 -29.42 14.09
N GLY A 14 -33.70 -28.52 13.25
CA GLY A 14 -32.89 -27.97 12.16
C GLY A 14 -31.73 -27.18 12.74
N VAL A 15 -30.52 -27.73 12.65
CA VAL A 15 -29.30 -26.99 12.91
C VAL A 15 -29.12 -26.01 11.75
N PHE A 16 -29.51 -24.79 11.97
CA PHE A 16 -29.14 -23.70 11.04
C PHE A 16 -27.64 -23.47 11.17
N PHE A 17 -26.86 -24.07 10.29
CA PHE A 17 -25.50 -23.60 10.04
C PHE A 17 -25.60 -22.20 9.43
N THR A 18 -25.43 -21.16 10.22
CA THR A 18 -25.06 -19.86 9.69
C THR A 18 -23.67 -20.02 9.13
N ALA A 19 -23.55 -20.20 7.83
CA ALA A 19 -22.25 -20.14 7.18
C ALA A 19 -21.64 -18.76 7.54
N ALA A 20 -20.53 -18.78 8.27
CA ALA A 20 -19.75 -17.56 8.51
C ALA A 20 -19.40 -17.01 7.11
N ARG A 21 -19.85 -15.78 6.81
CA ARG A 21 -19.54 -15.15 5.52
C ARG A 21 -18.04 -14.94 5.44
N ALA A 22 -17.42 -15.45 4.41
CA ALA A 22 -15.99 -15.26 4.19
C ALA A 22 -15.71 -13.76 3.94
N ASN A 23 -14.74 -13.22 4.66
CA ASN A 23 -14.30 -11.82 4.49
C ASN A 23 -13.39 -11.64 3.27
N ALA A 24 -12.92 -12.73 2.66
CA ALA A 24 -12.24 -12.72 1.37
C ALA A 24 -12.77 -13.87 0.53
N GLN A 25 -13.00 -13.62 -0.77
CA GLN A 25 -13.47 -14.66 -1.70
C GLN A 25 -13.16 -14.27 -3.14
N MET A 26 -13.10 -15.29 -4.01
CA MET A 26 -12.93 -15.11 -5.45
C MET A 26 -14.24 -15.46 -6.15
N VAL A 27 -14.66 -14.62 -7.11
CA VAL A 27 -15.80 -14.86 -8.01
C VAL A 27 -15.32 -14.60 -9.43
N GLY A 28 -15.37 -15.63 -10.25
CA GLY A 28 -14.77 -15.55 -11.60
C GLY A 28 -13.25 -15.34 -11.48
N SER A 29 -12.78 -14.26 -12.08
CA SER A 29 -11.38 -13.83 -12.05
C SER A 29 -11.09 -12.76 -10.97
N ASP A 30 -12.11 -12.31 -10.24
CA ASP A 30 -12.01 -11.17 -9.33
C ASP A 30 -11.94 -11.62 -7.88
N ILE A 31 -11.16 -10.90 -7.07
CA ILE A 31 -11.10 -11.09 -5.62
C ILE A 31 -11.91 -9.97 -4.94
N PHE A 32 -12.69 -10.37 -3.94
CA PHE A 32 -13.45 -9.46 -3.09
C PHE A 32 -12.94 -9.53 -1.66
N LEU A 33 -12.55 -8.39 -1.10
CA LEU A 33 -12.12 -8.23 0.28
C LEU A 33 -13.18 -7.43 1.04
N LYS A 34 -13.57 -7.92 2.25
CA LYS A 34 -14.58 -7.30 3.08
C LYS A 34 -14.06 -7.00 4.47
N GLY A 35 -14.02 -5.73 4.80
CA GLY A 35 -13.88 -5.22 6.15
C GLY A 35 -15.22 -4.85 6.77
N LYS A 36 -15.15 -4.30 7.96
CA LYS A 36 -16.30 -3.73 8.65
C LYS A 36 -16.73 -2.40 8.05
N TYR A 37 -15.78 -1.64 7.53
CA TYR A 37 -15.96 -0.27 7.06
C TYR A 37 -15.46 -0.05 5.63
N VAL A 38 -14.74 -1.00 5.05
CA VAL A 38 -14.19 -0.91 3.69
C VAL A 38 -14.41 -2.22 2.97
N GLU A 39 -14.78 -2.16 1.69
CA GLU A 39 -14.86 -3.30 0.78
C GLU A 39 -14.09 -2.97 -0.49
N VAL A 40 -13.37 -3.95 -1.03
CA VAL A 40 -12.51 -3.78 -2.20
C VAL A 40 -12.73 -4.93 -3.17
N GLY A 41 -12.93 -4.60 -4.44
CA GLY A 41 -12.90 -5.54 -5.56
C GLY A 41 -11.57 -5.42 -6.31
N ILE A 42 -10.88 -6.54 -6.54
CA ILE A 42 -9.64 -6.61 -7.32
C ILE A 42 -9.96 -7.33 -8.62
N GLY A 43 -9.89 -6.61 -9.73
CA GLY A 43 -10.16 -7.11 -11.07
C GLY A 43 -9.06 -8.04 -11.60
N ALA A 44 -9.36 -8.70 -12.70
CA ALA A 44 -8.52 -9.76 -13.30
C ALA A 44 -7.07 -9.32 -13.62
N LEU A 45 -6.83 -8.03 -13.86
CA LEU A 45 -5.52 -7.48 -14.22
C LEU A 45 -4.90 -6.65 -13.08
N GLY A 46 -5.34 -6.82 -11.84
CA GLY A 46 -4.73 -6.19 -10.67
C GLY A 46 -5.10 -4.71 -10.48
N TYR A 47 -6.03 -4.19 -11.26
CA TYR A 47 -6.71 -2.92 -10.98
C TYR A 47 -7.79 -3.14 -9.91
N TYR A 48 -8.26 -2.07 -9.30
CA TYR A 48 -9.49 -2.13 -8.51
C TYR A 48 -10.70 -1.94 -9.43
N GLY A 49 -11.83 -2.51 -9.02
CA GLY A 49 -13.02 -2.60 -9.85
C GLY A 49 -13.22 -4.01 -10.39
N SER A 50 -14.22 -4.71 -9.84
CA SER A 50 -14.55 -6.06 -10.30
C SER A 50 -15.43 -6.03 -11.53
N ASP A 51 -15.17 -6.92 -12.49
CA ASP A 51 -16.06 -7.20 -13.62
C ASP A 51 -17.21 -8.13 -13.19
N SER A 52 -16.96 -8.96 -12.18
CA SER A 52 -17.97 -9.86 -11.62
C SER A 52 -18.83 -9.13 -10.60
N SER A 53 -20.09 -9.57 -10.50
CA SER A 53 -20.98 -9.09 -9.43
C SER A 53 -20.44 -9.42 -8.06
N ALA A 54 -20.54 -8.46 -7.14
CA ALA A 54 -20.14 -8.65 -5.77
C ALA A 54 -20.92 -9.78 -5.09
N PRO A 55 -20.28 -10.55 -4.22
CA PRO A 55 -20.93 -11.62 -3.48
C PRO A 55 -22.04 -11.10 -2.55
N ALA A 56 -22.99 -11.98 -2.20
CA ALA A 56 -24.06 -11.62 -1.30
C ALA A 56 -23.56 -11.10 0.05
N GLY A 57 -24.02 -9.91 0.43
CA GLY A 57 -23.68 -9.25 1.67
C GLY A 57 -22.57 -8.23 1.58
N TYR A 58 -22.03 -7.99 0.40
CA TYR A 58 -21.26 -6.79 0.08
C TYR A 58 -22.20 -5.63 -0.23
N ASN A 59 -21.68 -4.42 -0.13
CA ASN A 59 -22.43 -3.20 -0.40
C ASN A 59 -22.15 -2.77 -1.86
N PRO A 60 -23.13 -2.84 -2.77
CA PRO A 60 -22.92 -2.43 -4.16
C PRO A 60 -22.71 -0.92 -4.23
N HIS A 61 -22.04 -0.47 -5.27
CA HIS A 61 -21.74 0.94 -5.47
C HIS A 61 -23.01 1.82 -5.55
N CYS A 62 -24.12 1.31 -6.05
CA CYS A 62 -25.37 2.04 -6.19
C CYS A 62 -26.55 1.09 -6.26
N ALA A 63 -27.52 1.28 -5.36
CA ALA A 63 -28.80 0.60 -5.46
C ALA A 63 -29.62 1.22 -6.59
N GLY A 64 -29.75 0.51 -7.72
CA GLY A 64 -30.57 0.93 -8.86
C GLY A 64 -29.81 1.62 -10.00
N CYS A 65 -28.51 1.77 -9.93
CA CYS A 65 -27.69 2.16 -11.08
C CYS A 65 -27.63 1.06 -12.14
N SER A 66 -27.68 1.43 -13.41
CA SER A 66 -27.59 0.50 -14.54
C SER A 66 -26.19 -0.04 -14.78
N VAL A 67 -25.21 0.44 -14.06
CA VAL A 67 -23.79 0.11 -14.19
C VAL A 67 -23.45 -0.96 -13.18
N THR A 68 -22.81 -2.00 -13.62
CA THR A 68 -22.27 -3.17 -12.95
C THR A 68 -22.54 -3.36 -11.44
N ASN A 69 -22.97 -4.55 -11.03
CA ASN A 69 -23.01 -4.97 -9.63
C ASN A 69 -21.59 -5.22 -9.05
N GLY A 70 -20.56 -4.67 -9.67
CA GLY A 70 -19.17 -4.77 -9.24
C GLY A 70 -18.85 -3.85 -8.06
N ILE A 71 -17.68 -4.05 -7.48
CA ILE A 71 -17.11 -3.19 -6.44
C ILE A 71 -15.72 -2.74 -6.89
N GLY A 72 -15.46 -1.44 -6.86
CA GLY A 72 -14.14 -0.86 -6.89
C GLY A 72 -13.57 -0.79 -5.49
N PHE A 73 -13.84 0.30 -4.80
CA PHE A 73 -13.71 0.39 -3.35
C PHE A 73 -14.84 1.24 -2.78
N VAL A 74 -15.45 0.70 -1.74
CA VAL A 74 -16.59 1.27 -1.04
C VAL A 74 -16.23 1.42 0.42
N ALA A 75 -16.62 2.53 1.06
CA ALA A 75 -16.37 2.75 2.47
C ALA A 75 -17.59 3.28 3.22
N ASP A 76 -17.62 3.02 4.52
CA ASP A 76 -18.51 3.61 5.52
C ASP A 76 -17.68 4.48 6.48
N PRO A 77 -17.22 5.69 6.04
CA PRO A 77 -16.32 6.51 6.82
C PRO A 77 -16.95 7.04 8.12
N ALA A 78 -18.27 7.14 8.16
CA ALA A 78 -19.04 7.53 9.35
C ALA A 78 -19.24 6.38 10.34
N MET A 79 -18.79 5.16 10.01
CA MET A 79 -18.92 3.95 10.83
C MET A 79 -20.37 3.64 11.28
N THR A 80 -21.34 3.86 10.41
CA THR A 80 -22.79 3.76 10.69
C THR A 80 -23.36 2.37 10.41
N SER A 81 -22.51 1.36 10.26
CA SER A 81 -22.90 0.01 9.81
C SER A 81 -23.53 0.03 8.43
N TRP A 82 -22.95 0.79 7.52
CA TRP A 82 -23.34 0.94 6.11
C TRP A 82 -24.70 1.60 5.86
N THR A 83 -25.30 2.22 6.86
CA THR A 83 -26.59 2.90 6.69
C THR A 83 -26.47 4.25 5.97
N THR A 84 -25.28 4.82 5.92
CA THR A 84 -24.99 6.14 5.34
C THR A 84 -23.77 6.14 4.42
N TYR A 85 -23.34 4.97 3.92
CA TYR A 85 -22.26 4.93 2.93
C TYR A 85 -22.73 5.54 1.60
N ASN A 86 -21.82 6.05 0.79
CA ASN A 86 -22.12 6.87 -0.37
C ASN A 86 -21.76 6.20 -1.71
N GLY A 87 -21.80 4.89 -1.76
CA GLY A 87 -21.50 4.16 -2.98
C GLY A 87 -20.01 4.00 -3.23
N ASP A 88 -19.66 3.74 -4.47
CA ASP A 88 -18.28 3.49 -4.90
C ASP A 88 -17.57 4.81 -5.23
N TYR A 89 -16.26 4.86 -4.96
CA TYR A 89 -15.46 6.07 -5.10
C TYR A 89 -14.97 6.34 -6.52
N PHE A 90 -15.11 5.39 -7.46
CA PHE A 90 -14.68 5.60 -8.85
C PHE A 90 -15.46 4.80 -9.90
N LEU A 91 -16.26 3.80 -9.51
CA LEU A 91 -17.06 3.01 -10.49
C LEU A 91 -18.17 3.80 -11.16
N PRO A 92 -18.80 4.82 -10.54
CA PRO A 92 -19.73 5.69 -11.26
C PRO A 92 -19.06 6.38 -12.45
N GLY A 93 -19.83 6.75 -13.46
CA GLY A 93 -19.37 7.49 -14.63
C GLY A 93 -18.59 6.64 -15.64
N SER A 94 -17.37 7.05 -15.92
CA SER A 94 -16.41 6.33 -16.77
C SER A 94 -15.32 5.74 -15.88
N PRO A 95 -15.51 4.53 -15.35
CA PRO A 95 -14.62 3.98 -14.34
C PRO A 95 -13.16 3.99 -14.76
N PHE A 96 -12.32 4.63 -13.97
CA PHE A 96 -10.89 4.68 -14.20
C PHE A 96 -10.13 4.48 -12.91
N GLU A 97 -9.46 3.35 -12.80
CA GLU A 97 -8.50 3.03 -11.75
C GLU A 97 -7.52 1.99 -12.25
N GLY A 98 -6.24 2.12 -11.89
CA GLY A 98 -5.30 1.09 -12.24
C GLY A 98 -3.85 1.46 -12.04
N TRP A 99 -3.02 0.56 -12.55
CA TRP A 99 -1.58 0.65 -12.47
C TRP A 99 -0.94 0.63 -13.86
N GLU A 100 0.24 1.24 -13.93
CA GLU A 100 1.11 1.21 -15.09
C GLU A 100 2.54 0.92 -14.64
N LEU A 101 3.28 0.16 -15.43
CA LEU A 101 4.71 -0.06 -15.23
C LEU A 101 5.46 0.25 -16.51
N GLN A 102 6.51 1.07 -16.41
CA GLN A 102 7.45 1.32 -17.49
C GLN A 102 8.76 0.60 -17.20
N VAL A 103 9.22 -0.17 -18.18
CA VAL A 103 10.49 -0.91 -18.16
C VAL A 103 11.17 -0.65 -19.50
N ASN A 104 12.43 -0.18 -19.50
CA ASN A 104 13.19 0.08 -20.72
C ASN A 104 12.43 0.95 -21.75
N GLY A 105 11.65 1.93 -21.29
CA GLY A 105 10.82 2.79 -22.13
C GLY A 105 9.53 2.17 -22.66
N HIS A 106 9.25 0.90 -22.40
CA HIS A 106 7.98 0.24 -22.73
C HIS A 106 7.01 0.34 -21.55
N ARG A 107 5.73 0.58 -21.82
CA ARG A 107 4.68 0.67 -20.81
C ARG A 107 3.69 -0.47 -20.94
N VAL A 108 3.27 -0.97 -19.78
CA VAL A 108 2.14 -1.90 -19.62
C VAL A 108 1.11 -1.27 -18.68
N ARG A 109 -0.16 -1.60 -18.86
CA ARG A 109 -1.28 -1.07 -18.11
C ARG A 109 -2.21 -2.18 -17.63
N GLY A 110 -2.51 -2.20 -16.34
CA GLY A 110 -3.65 -2.88 -15.76
C GLY A 110 -4.64 -1.84 -15.26
N ILE A 111 -5.46 -1.27 -16.15
CA ILE A 111 -6.40 -0.20 -15.85
C ILE A 111 -7.82 -0.69 -16.14
N ASN A 112 -8.75 -0.43 -15.23
CA ASN A 112 -10.17 -0.72 -15.43
C ASN A 112 -10.68 0.02 -16.68
N GLY A 113 -11.32 -0.69 -17.58
CA GLY A 113 -11.81 -0.16 -18.85
C GLY A 113 -10.74 0.07 -19.93
N PHE A 114 -9.46 0.19 -19.59
CA PHE A 114 -8.39 0.58 -20.52
C PHE A 114 -7.11 -0.28 -20.43
N PRO A 115 -7.19 -1.61 -20.32
CA PRO A 115 -6.00 -2.43 -20.18
C PRO A 115 -5.17 -2.43 -21.48
N SER A 116 -3.85 -2.49 -21.34
CA SER A 116 -2.93 -2.63 -22.47
C SER A 116 -1.67 -3.40 -22.09
N GLY A 117 -1.47 -4.54 -22.71
CA GLY A 117 -0.27 -5.36 -22.57
C GLY A 117 -0.11 -6.09 -21.23
N ALA A 118 -0.98 -5.82 -20.23
CA ALA A 118 -0.92 -6.50 -18.94
C ALA A 118 -1.31 -7.98 -19.11
N VAL A 119 -0.48 -8.87 -18.56
CA VAL A 119 -0.72 -10.31 -18.49
C VAL A 119 -0.55 -10.74 -17.05
N GLY A 120 -1.61 -11.32 -16.47
CA GLY A 120 -1.58 -11.76 -15.08
C GLY A 120 -2.93 -12.27 -14.62
N ALA A 121 -3.00 -12.66 -13.37
CA ALA A 121 -4.24 -13.13 -12.74
C ALA A 121 -4.21 -12.93 -11.23
N ASN A 122 -5.39 -12.88 -10.64
CA ASN A 122 -5.55 -13.09 -9.22
C ASN A 122 -5.18 -14.54 -8.87
N THR A 123 -4.23 -14.72 -7.96
CA THR A 123 -3.63 -16.04 -7.69
C THR A 123 -4.07 -16.63 -6.37
N SER A 124 -4.36 -15.80 -5.37
CA SER A 124 -4.80 -16.27 -4.06
C SER A 124 -5.47 -15.18 -3.23
N TYR A 125 -6.24 -15.60 -2.25
CA TYR A 125 -6.79 -14.77 -1.20
C TYR A 125 -6.74 -15.52 0.12
N THR A 126 -6.67 -14.79 1.23
CA THR A 126 -6.64 -15.39 2.57
C THR A 126 -7.23 -14.46 3.61
N THR A 127 -7.60 -15.03 4.74
CA THR A 127 -8.00 -14.32 5.96
C THR A 127 -7.12 -14.80 7.10
N SER A 128 -6.48 -13.87 7.81
CA SER A 128 -5.62 -14.16 8.95
C SER A 128 -5.88 -13.15 10.07
N GLY A 129 -6.54 -13.58 11.14
CA GLY A 129 -6.98 -12.69 12.21
C GLY A 129 -7.97 -11.65 11.69
N SER A 130 -7.65 -10.36 11.88
CA SER A 130 -8.41 -9.23 11.31
C SER A 130 -7.99 -8.86 9.90
N SER A 131 -6.97 -9.48 9.32
CA SER A 131 -6.46 -9.17 7.99
C SER A 131 -7.11 -10.03 6.91
N VAL A 132 -7.57 -9.39 5.84
CA VAL A 132 -7.99 -10.03 4.60
C VAL A 132 -7.07 -9.59 3.48
N ILE A 133 -6.61 -10.54 2.67
CA ILE A 133 -5.54 -10.33 1.70
C ILE A 133 -5.95 -10.91 0.35
N GLY A 134 -5.70 -10.15 -0.72
CA GLY A 134 -5.80 -10.60 -2.10
C GLY A 134 -4.46 -10.43 -2.81
N ILE A 135 -4.07 -11.40 -3.65
CA ILE A 135 -2.81 -11.38 -4.38
C ILE A 135 -3.06 -11.51 -5.88
N TRP A 136 -2.59 -10.52 -6.61
CA TRP A 136 -2.48 -10.54 -8.06
C TRP A 136 -1.03 -10.69 -8.47
N GLN A 137 -0.79 -11.47 -9.54
CA GLN A 137 0.54 -11.66 -10.13
C GLN A 137 0.49 -11.54 -11.64
N GLY A 138 1.50 -10.90 -12.20
CA GLY A 138 1.65 -10.74 -13.64
C GLY A 138 3.11 -10.65 -14.08
N THR A 139 3.30 -10.61 -15.40
CA THR A 139 4.63 -10.48 -16.02
C THR A 139 4.57 -9.49 -17.17
N PHE A 140 5.66 -8.76 -17.38
CA PHE A 140 5.86 -7.86 -18.51
C PHE A 140 7.37 -7.66 -18.75
N ASP A 141 7.83 -7.79 -20.01
CA ASP A 141 9.23 -7.56 -20.43
C ASP A 141 10.27 -8.19 -19.49
N SER A 142 10.09 -9.46 -19.17
CA SER A 142 10.95 -10.21 -18.23
C SER A 142 10.97 -9.64 -16.80
N VAL A 143 9.97 -8.89 -16.43
CA VAL A 143 9.74 -8.42 -15.05
C VAL A 143 8.47 -9.08 -14.51
N ALA A 144 8.56 -9.69 -13.35
CA ALA A 144 7.39 -10.14 -12.60
C ALA A 144 6.88 -9.03 -11.68
N ILE A 145 5.57 -8.92 -11.57
CA ILE A 145 4.89 -7.99 -10.68
C ILE A 145 3.99 -8.80 -9.75
N THR A 146 4.10 -8.56 -8.45
CA THR A 146 3.17 -9.10 -7.46
C THR A 146 2.54 -7.95 -6.71
N GLN A 147 1.22 -7.86 -6.70
CA GLN A 147 0.46 -6.90 -5.90
C GLN A 147 -0.25 -7.65 -4.78
N THR A 148 0.02 -7.28 -3.55
CA THR A 148 -0.61 -7.84 -2.35
C THR A 148 -1.45 -6.76 -1.70
N THR A 149 -2.75 -6.82 -1.89
CA THR A 149 -3.71 -5.91 -1.26
C THR A 149 -4.14 -6.48 0.08
N SER A 150 -4.01 -5.70 1.14
CA SER A 150 -4.29 -6.09 2.51
C SER A 150 -5.23 -5.09 3.17
N LEU A 151 -6.31 -5.60 3.77
CA LEU A 151 -7.29 -4.82 4.51
C LEU A 151 -7.40 -5.39 5.92
N ASP A 152 -7.09 -4.57 6.95
CA ASP A 152 -7.56 -4.88 8.30
C ASP A 152 -9.05 -4.61 8.38
N THR A 153 -9.81 -5.59 8.84
CA THR A 153 -11.28 -5.53 8.82
C THR A 153 -11.88 -4.42 9.68
N ASN A 154 -11.11 -3.78 10.55
CA ASN A 154 -11.55 -2.67 11.39
C ASN A 154 -11.02 -1.30 10.92
N SER A 155 -10.24 -1.26 9.84
CA SER A 155 -9.64 -0.03 9.32
C SER A 155 -10.54 0.68 8.30
N LEU A 156 -10.33 2.00 8.17
CA LEU A 156 -10.87 2.84 7.08
C LEU A 156 -9.85 3.06 5.97
N TYR A 157 -8.88 2.17 5.85
CA TYR A 157 -7.90 2.16 4.76
C TYR A 157 -7.49 0.72 4.44
N PHE A 158 -6.96 0.53 3.25
CA PHE A 158 -6.26 -0.70 2.86
C PHE A 158 -4.88 -0.34 2.30
N THR A 159 -3.98 -1.33 2.28
CA THR A 159 -2.62 -1.17 1.78
C THR A 159 -2.35 -2.12 0.63
N THR A 160 -1.45 -1.73 -0.26
CA THR A 160 -0.97 -2.60 -1.33
C THR A 160 0.55 -2.58 -1.36
N ASN A 161 1.14 -3.76 -1.24
CA ASN A 161 2.56 -3.96 -1.49
C ASN A 161 2.73 -4.40 -2.95
N VAL A 162 3.61 -3.72 -3.65
CA VAL A 162 3.98 -4.04 -5.03
C VAL A 162 5.43 -4.50 -5.04
N THR A 163 5.65 -5.75 -5.43
CA THR A 163 6.99 -6.30 -5.64
C THR A 163 7.24 -6.44 -7.13
N VAL A 164 8.30 -5.81 -7.60
CA VAL A 164 8.78 -5.90 -8.99
C VAL A 164 10.08 -6.70 -8.98
N THR A 165 10.13 -7.79 -9.76
CA THR A 165 11.26 -8.72 -9.78
C THR A 165 11.79 -8.87 -11.20
N ASN A 166 13.07 -8.64 -11.39
CA ASN A 166 13.75 -8.89 -12.66
C ASN A 166 13.96 -10.40 -12.85
N LEU A 167 13.41 -10.94 -13.93
CA LEU A 167 13.56 -12.34 -14.36
C LEU A 167 14.62 -12.51 -15.46
N ALA A 168 15.18 -11.41 -15.96
CA ALA A 168 16.17 -11.45 -17.04
C ALA A 168 17.57 -11.73 -16.51
N THR A 169 18.43 -12.17 -17.42
CA THR A 169 19.88 -12.29 -17.21
C THR A 169 20.63 -10.96 -17.40
N THR A 170 19.91 -9.87 -17.70
CA THR A 170 20.43 -8.50 -17.79
C THR A 170 19.78 -7.64 -16.72
N PRO A 171 20.51 -6.65 -16.14
CA PRO A 171 19.94 -5.71 -15.19
C PRO A 171 18.80 -4.90 -15.83
N GLN A 172 17.83 -4.51 -15.04
CA GLN A 172 16.80 -3.55 -15.40
C GLN A 172 17.05 -2.24 -14.66
N ASN A 173 16.97 -1.13 -15.35
CA ASN A 173 17.24 0.19 -14.78
C ASN A 173 16.07 1.13 -15.10
N ASP A 174 15.91 2.15 -14.25
CA ASP A 174 14.98 3.24 -14.46
C ASP A 174 13.54 2.75 -14.72
N LEU A 175 13.04 1.93 -13.79
CA LEU A 175 11.65 1.48 -13.84
C LEU A 175 10.76 2.49 -13.09
N TYR A 176 9.58 2.71 -13.62
CA TYR A 176 8.58 3.59 -13.02
C TYR A 176 7.25 2.86 -12.90
N TYR A 177 6.72 2.84 -11.68
CA TYR A 177 5.37 2.36 -11.44
C TYR A 177 4.45 3.55 -11.18
N PHE A 178 3.27 3.54 -11.78
CA PHE A 178 2.26 4.57 -11.62
C PHE A 178 0.94 3.96 -11.22
N ARG A 179 0.29 4.48 -10.19
CA ARG A 179 -1.06 4.12 -9.79
C ARG A 179 -1.92 5.35 -9.77
N SER A 180 -3.12 5.26 -10.38
CA SER A 180 -4.00 6.42 -10.49
C SER A 180 -5.46 6.01 -10.48
N VAL A 181 -6.31 6.97 -10.11
CA VAL A 181 -7.76 6.84 -10.05
C VAL A 181 -8.40 8.15 -10.45
N ASP A 182 -9.53 8.07 -11.14
CA ASP A 182 -10.47 9.16 -11.34
C ASP A 182 -11.52 9.10 -10.22
N PRO A 183 -11.45 9.99 -9.22
CA PRO A 183 -12.26 9.89 -8.03
C PRO A 183 -13.66 10.50 -8.23
N ASP A 184 -14.64 9.66 -8.41
CA ASP A 184 -16.05 10.02 -8.57
C ASP A 184 -16.80 9.96 -7.22
N ASN A 185 -16.22 10.52 -6.19
CA ASN A 185 -16.76 10.51 -4.84
C ASN A 185 -18.16 11.13 -4.83
N ASP A 186 -19.17 10.41 -4.32
CA ASP A 186 -20.56 10.88 -4.18
C ASP A 186 -21.38 11.04 -5.48
N GLU A 187 -20.85 10.71 -6.63
CA GLU A 187 -21.57 10.93 -7.88
C GLU A 187 -22.98 10.32 -7.84
N THR A 188 -23.08 9.08 -7.36
CA THR A 188 -24.35 8.34 -7.32
C THR A 188 -25.39 8.86 -6.34
N TRP A 189 -24.98 9.66 -5.34
CA TRP A 189 -25.87 10.09 -4.24
C TRP A 189 -26.33 11.54 -4.33
N LEU A 190 -25.61 12.37 -5.04
CA LEU A 190 -25.82 13.82 -5.01
C LEU A 190 -26.30 14.42 -6.32
N GLY A 191 -26.68 13.58 -7.28
CA GLY A 191 -27.27 14.06 -8.53
C GLY A 191 -26.26 14.41 -9.60
N GLY A 192 -25.13 13.73 -9.63
CA GLY A 192 -24.24 13.68 -10.77
C GLY A 192 -23.23 14.82 -10.85
N SER A 193 -22.35 14.93 -9.87
CA SER A 193 -21.17 15.77 -9.99
C SER A 193 -19.90 14.93 -9.89
N PHE A 194 -19.22 14.73 -11.01
CA PHE A 194 -17.89 14.12 -11.07
C PHE A 194 -16.79 15.05 -10.57
N VAL A 195 -17.14 16.29 -10.20
CA VAL A 195 -16.18 17.31 -9.74
C VAL A 195 -15.79 17.02 -8.31
N THR A 196 -14.51 16.81 -8.10
CA THR A 196 -13.88 16.67 -6.79
C THR A 196 -12.94 17.83 -6.50
N SER A 197 -12.67 18.10 -5.21
CA SER A 197 -11.60 18.97 -4.75
C SER A 197 -10.37 18.12 -4.49
N ASN A 198 -9.38 18.21 -5.36
CA ASN A 198 -8.19 17.39 -5.37
C ASN A 198 -7.01 18.16 -4.79
N LEU A 199 -6.25 17.52 -3.88
CA LEU A 199 -5.20 18.17 -3.12
C LEU A 199 -3.99 17.24 -2.99
N ILE A 200 -2.79 17.75 -3.31
CA ILE A 200 -1.55 17.12 -2.88
C ILE A 200 -1.29 17.59 -1.44
N GLU A 201 -1.48 16.69 -0.48
CA GLU A 201 -1.32 16.99 0.94
C GLU A 201 0.14 16.92 1.37
N HIS A 202 0.89 15.99 0.77
CA HIS A 202 2.33 15.82 0.95
C HIS A 202 3.01 15.45 -0.35
N GLN A 203 4.16 16.02 -0.62
CA GLN A 203 4.99 15.72 -1.79
C GLN A 203 6.44 15.45 -1.39
N ASN A 204 6.96 14.31 -1.77
CA ASN A 204 8.40 14.05 -1.65
C ASN A 204 9.21 14.94 -2.62
N PRO A 205 10.39 15.43 -2.22
CA PRO A 205 11.02 15.27 -0.92
C PRO A 205 10.51 16.31 0.10
N ASP A 206 9.79 15.86 1.09
CA ASP A 206 9.38 16.69 2.22
C ASP A 206 10.06 16.23 3.52
N SER A 207 9.75 16.90 4.65
CA SER A 207 10.32 16.56 5.95
C SER A 207 9.79 15.22 6.51
N VAL A 208 8.71 14.69 5.96
CA VAL A 208 8.01 13.47 6.41
C VAL A 208 8.32 12.29 5.48
N LEU A 209 8.93 12.53 4.32
CA LEU A 209 9.25 11.53 3.29
C LEU A 209 7.99 10.77 2.82
N THR A 210 6.89 11.50 2.64
CA THR A 210 5.61 10.95 2.19
C THR A 210 5.14 11.63 0.92
N SER A 211 4.39 10.89 0.11
CA SER A 211 3.56 11.47 -0.96
C SER A 211 2.12 11.09 -0.68
N VAL A 212 1.25 12.08 -0.56
CA VAL A 212 -0.19 11.89 -0.33
C VAL A 212 -0.98 12.83 -1.22
N VAL A 213 -1.95 12.27 -1.93
CA VAL A 213 -2.90 13.02 -2.75
C VAL A 213 -4.31 12.58 -2.39
N SER A 214 -5.21 13.53 -2.21
CA SER A 214 -6.60 13.29 -1.84
C SER A 214 -7.59 13.91 -2.82
N ALA A 215 -8.81 13.39 -2.76
CA ALA A 215 -9.97 13.91 -3.45
C ALA A 215 -11.16 13.95 -2.49
N SER A 216 -11.84 15.08 -2.44
CA SER A 216 -13.06 15.27 -1.64
C SER A 216 -14.22 15.66 -2.54
N SER A 217 -15.40 15.10 -2.30
CA SER A 217 -16.61 15.55 -2.99
C SER A 217 -16.89 17.03 -2.71
N THR A 218 -17.47 17.70 -3.69
CA THR A 218 -17.87 19.12 -3.57
C THR A 218 -19.34 19.29 -3.16
N GLY A 219 -20.05 18.18 -2.98
CA GLY A 219 -21.47 18.15 -2.67
C GLY A 219 -21.81 18.36 -1.18
N SER A 220 -23.05 18.08 -0.83
CA SER A 220 -23.58 18.26 0.54
C SER A 220 -23.06 17.21 1.53
N ARG A 221 -22.52 16.10 1.05
CA ARG A 221 -21.84 15.08 1.85
C ARG A 221 -20.37 15.13 1.49
N VAL A 222 -19.53 15.37 2.49
CA VAL A 222 -18.09 15.35 2.26
C VAL A 222 -17.63 13.89 2.26
N GLN A 223 -17.36 13.39 1.06
CA GLN A 223 -16.70 12.10 0.87
C GLN A 223 -15.25 12.35 0.52
N TYR A 224 -14.40 11.71 1.24
CA TYR A 224 -12.94 11.87 1.15
C TYR A 224 -12.30 10.53 0.81
N MET A 225 -11.39 10.54 -0.15
CA MET A 225 -10.43 9.47 -0.33
C MET A 225 -9.03 10.03 -0.52
N ALA A 226 -8.03 9.26 -0.16
CA ALA A 226 -6.63 9.60 -0.42
C ALA A 226 -5.85 8.37 -0.85
N MET A 227 -4.86 8.60 -1.70
CA MET A 227 -3.78 7.65 -1.99
C MET A 227 -2.49 8.21 -1.39
N GLY A 228 -1.70 7.36 -0.74
CA GLY A 228 -0.47 7.82 -0.12
C GLY A 228 0.57 6.71 0.03
N THR A 229 1.81 7.13 0.21
CA THR A 229 2.95 6.24 0.46
C THR A 229 3.99 6.92 1.33
N THR A 230 4.71 6.13 2.11
CA THR A 230 5.90 6.57 2.86
C THR A 230 7.20 6.17 2.15
N ASP A 231 7.11 5.74 0.90
CA ASP A 231 8.29 5.44 0.09
C ASP A 231 8.91 6.76 -0.40
N SER A 232 10.17 6.99 -0.05
CA SER A 232 10.90 8.23 -0.41
C SER A 232 11.14 8.39 -1.91
N ALA A 233 11.05 7.31 -2.69
CA ALA A 233 11.15 7.34 -4.14
C ALA A 233 9.76 7.48 -4.81
N SER A 234 8.91 8.34 -4.28
CA SER A 234 7.55 8.56 -4.78
C SER A 234 7.27 10.04 -5.11
N ARG A 235 6.25 10.26 -5.96
CA ARG A 235 5.67 11.59 -6.22
C ARG A 235 4.16 11.45 -6.35
N ALA A 236 3.44 12.45 -5.89
CA ALA A 236 2.01 12.62 -6.09
C ALA A 236 1.74 13.51 -7.30
N ILE A 237 0.61 13.29 -7.97
CA ILE A 237 0.18 14.08 -9.14
C ILE A 237 -1.34 14.21 -9.16
N ILE A 238 -1.80 15.35 -9.67
CA ILE A 238 -3.19 15.60 -10.09
C ILE A 238 -3.15 15.91 -11.58
N TYR A 239 -3.99 15.26 -12.42
CA TYR A 239 -3.92 15.41 -13.87
C TYR A 239 -5.26 15.14 -14.56
N SER A 240 -5.55 15.84 -15.67
CA SER A 240 -6.84 15.77 -16.38
C SER A 240 -6.86 14.84 -17.59
N SER A 241 -5.72 14.31 -18.02
CA SER A 241 -5.66 13.46 -19.23
C SER A 241 -5.56 11.99 -18.85
N TRP A 242 -6.69 11.42 -18.37
CA TRP A 242 -6.77 10.01 -17.98
C TRP A 242 -7.56 9.16 -19.00
N PRO A 243 -7.12 7.90 -19.25
CA PRO A 243 -5.82 7.37 -18.87
C PRO A 243 -4.71 8.21 -19.48
N MET A 244 -3.60 8.33 -18.77
CA MET A 244 -2.42 9.02 -19.31
C MET A 244 -2.03 8.39 -20.66
N ASP A 245 -1.75 9.21 -21.66
CA ASP A 245 -1.40 8.71 -23.00
C ASP A 245 -0.26 7.68 -22.90
N SER A 246 -0.40 6.58 -23.64
CA SER A 246 0.57 5.45 -23.61
C SER A 246 1.97 5.84 -24.09
N THR A 247 2.11 6.96 -24.78
CA THR A 247 3.39 7.48 -25.26
C THR A 247 4.11 8.36 -24.25
N VAL A 248 3.46 8.73 -23.14
CA VAL A 248 4.09 9.55 -22.08
C VAL A 248 5.15 8.72 -21.38
N ASP A 249 6.36 9.26 -21.27
CA ASP A 249 7.42 8.68 -20.45
C ASP A 249 7.11 8.91 -18.95
N LEU A 250 6.92 7.85 -18.18
CA LEU A 250 6.63 7.95 -16.74
C LEU A 250 7.77 8.62 -15.96
N ALA A 251 8.99 8.67 -16.51
CA ALA A 251 10.07 9.45 -15.92
C ALA A 251 9.71 10.95 -15.85
N THR A 252 8.97 11.47 -16.82
CA THR A 252 8.54 12.88 -16.81
C THR A 252 7.50 13.14 -15.73
N VAL A 253 6.67 12.15 -15.42
CA VAL A 253 5.71 12.23 -14.31
C VAL A 253 6.44 12.25 -12.98
N TYR A 254 7.37 11.32 -12.77
CA TYR A 254 8.17 11.25 -11.56
C TYR A 254 9.05 12.50 -11.35
N ASN A 255 9.62 13.04 -12.43
CA ASN A 255 10.48 14.23 -12.38
C ASN A 255 9.68 15.55 -12.40
N GLU A 256 8.35 15.50 -12.31
CA GLU A 256 7.45 16.67 -12.29
C GLU A 256 7.57 17.55 -13.53
N THR A 257 7.93 16.96 -14.70
CA THR A 257 8.10 17.65 -15.97
C THR A 257 6.99 17.35 -16.98
N TYR A 258 6.12 16.39 -16.69
CA TYR A 258 4.93 16.13 -17.50
C TYR A 258 3.95 17.29 -17.35
N SER A 259 3.48 17.82 -18.48
CA SER A 259 2.58 18.98 -18.54
C SER A 259 1.38 18.77 -19.48
N GLY A 260 1.04 17.53 -19.80
CA GLY A 260 -0.12 17.21 -20.64
C GLY A 260 -1.43 17.51 -19.93
N GLY A 261 -2.34 18.21 -20.60
CA GLY A 261 -3.60 18.65 -20.00
C GLY A 261 -3.38 19.61 -18.84
N SER A 262 -4.29 19.58 -17.86
CA SER A 262 -4.08 20.22 -16.55
C SER A 262 -3.34 19.25 -15.65
N THR A 263 -2.13 19.62 -15.23
CA THR A 263 -1.26 18.78 -14.41
C THR A 263 -0.67 19.58 -13.26
N TYR A 264 -0.68 19.04 -12.07
CA TYR A 264 -0.28 19.73 -10.84
C TYR A 264 0.56 18.82 -9.96
N TYR A 265 1.64 19.37 -9.40
CA TYR A 265 2.56 18.69 -8.47
C TYR A 265 2.74 19.44 -7.15
N GLY A 266 2.22 20.66 -7.05
CA GLY A 266 2.40 21.52 -5.87
C GLY A 266 1.49 21.13 -4.72
N GLU A 267 2.03 21.20 -3.50
CA GLU A 267 1.30 20.97 -2.27
C GLU A 267 0.31 22.09 -1.92
N ALA A 268 -0.67 21.74 -1.11
CA ALA A 268 -1.57 22.65 -0.38
C ALA A 268 -2.44 23.58 -1.26
N ILE A 269 -2.56 23.31 -2.55
CA ILE A 269 -3.44 24.07 -3.46
C ILE A 269 -4.55 23.13 -3.96
N PRO A 270 -5.80 23.33 -3.54
CA PRO A 270 -6.90 22.51 -4.04
C PRO A 270 -7.20 22.81 -5.53
N HIS A 271 -7.39 21.75 -6.30
CA HIS A 271 -7.83 21.81 -7.69
C HIS A 271 -9.24 21.21 -7.80
N VAL A 272 -10.23 22.06 -8.03
CA VAL A 272 -11.65 21.67 -8.12
C VAL A 272 -12.01 21.41 -9.57
N SER A 273 -12.09 20.15 -9.95
CA SER A 273 -12.39 19.72 -11.31
C SER A 273 -12.70 18.21 -11.31
N ASP A 274 -13.27 17.73 -12.40
CA ASP A 274 -13.31 16.33 -12.80
C ASP A 274 -11.91 15.96 -13.32
N ILE A 275 -11.10 15.31 -12.47
CA ILE A 275 -9.66 15.17 -12.67
C ILE A 275 -9.09 14.02 -11.81
N ALA A 276 -8.16 13.26 -12.38
CA ALA A 276 -7.56 12.11 -11.72
C ALA A 276 -6.44 12.51 -10.73
N ILE A 277 -6.27 11.65 -9.73
CA ILE A 277 -5.17 11.68 -8.78
C ILE A 277 -4.28 10.45 -8.94
N GLY A 278 -3.00 10.56 -8.60
CA GLY A 278 -2.07 9.43 -8.75
C GLY A 278 -0.80 9.53 -7.93
N LEU A 279 -0.12 8.37 -7.85
CA LEU A 279 1.19 8.20 -7.25
C LEU A 279 2.12 7.54 -8.24
N THR A 280 3.34 8.06 -8.38
CA THR A 280 4.42 7.41 -9.13
C THR A 280 5.55 7.00 -8.20
N MET A 281 6.15 5.83 -8.44
CA MET A 281 7.28 5.27 -7.69
C MET A 281 8.41 4.96 -8.65
N TYR A 282 9.64 5.24 -8.23
CA TYR A 282 10.85 5.02 -9.01
C TYR A 282 11.69 3.87 -8.47
N ILE A 283 12.08 2.97 -9.33
CA ILE A 283 12.98 1.86 -9.03
C ILE A 283 14.25 2.04 -9.86
N PRO A 284 15.36 2.48 -9.26
CA PRO A 284 16.55 2.84 -10.02
C PRO A 284 17.25 1.66 -10.67
N HIS A 285 17.21 0.48 -10.02
CA HIS A 285 17.96 -0.67 -10.48
C HIS A 285 17.43 -1.98 -9.90
N LEU A 286 17.30 -2.99 -10.76
CA LEU A 286 17.11 -4.39 -10.38
C LEU A 286 18.23 -5.23 -10.99
N ALA A 287 18.96 -5.96 -10.15
CA ALA A 287 20.03 -6.84 -10.56
C ALA A 287 19.53 -8.01 -11.41
N THR A 288 20.45 -8.77 -12.01
CA THR A 288 20.13 -10.00 -12.74
C THR A 288 19.68 -11.11 -11.78
N VAL A 289 18.92 -12.06 -12.28
CA VAL A 289 18.51 -13.26 -11.52
C VAL A 289 19.75 -14.07 -11.06
N ASP A 290 20.77 -14.17 -11.88
CA ASP A 290 21.97 -14.95 -11.57
C ASP A 290 22.81 -14.33 -10.45
N SER A 291 22.89 -12.99 -10.41
CA SER A 291 23.61 -12.29 -9.34
C SER A 291 22.91 -12.41 -7.98
N ALA A 292 21.59 -12.56 -7.97
CA ALA A 292 20.83 -12.80 -6.75
C ALA A 292 21.04 -14.23 -6.20
N ALA A 293 21.11 -15.23 -7.08
CA ALA A 293 21.42 -16.62 -6.69
C ALA A 293 22.85 -16.76 -6.13
N ASP A 294 23.83 -16.05 -6.71
CA ASP A 294 25.21 -16.02 -6.24
C ASP A 294 25.36 -15.34 -4.86
N SER A 295 24.48 -14.39 -4.54
CA SER A 295 24.46 -13.73 -3.22
C SER A 295 24.03 -14.65 -2.07
N VAL A 296 23.21 -15.66 -2.34
CA VAL A 296 22.77 -16.66 -1.34
C VAL A 296 23.88 -17.66 -1.03
N MET A 297 24.76 -17.98 -2.00
CA MET A 297 25.88 -18.91 -1.80
C MET A 297 27.10 -18.29 -1.11
N ARG A 298 27.20 -16.96 -1.02
CA ARG A 298 28.38 -16.24 -0.50
C ARG A 298 28.21 -15.67 0.91
N THR A 299 27.43 -16.29 1.78
CA THR A 299 27.25 -15.85 3.18
C THR A 299 28.50 -15.96 4.06
N THR A 300 29.66 -16.29 3.52
CA THR A 300 30.92 -16.42 4.26
C THR A 300 32.03 -15.44 3.85
N SER A 301 31.76 -14.46 2.99
CA SER A 301 32.79 -13.50 2.54
C SER A 301 32.33 -12.04 2.68
N THR A 302 33.23 -11.18 3.15
CA THR A 302 33.08 -9.72 3.33
C THR A 302 33.05 -8.93 2.03
N VAL A 303 32.31 -9.37 1.02
CA VAL A 303 32.21 -8.71 -0.29
C VAL A 303 30.90 -7.94 -0.40
N ALA A 304 30.95 -6.79 -1.05
CA ALA A 304 29.85 -5.86 -1.31
C ALA A 304 28.54 -6.59 -1.67
N ARG A 305 27.44 -6.22 -1.01
CA ARG A 305 26.11 -6.76 -1.33
C ARG A 305 25.83 -6.48 -2.80
N HIS A 306 25.64 -7.53 -3.58
CA HIS A 306 25.08 -7.37 -4.92
C HIS A 306 23.68 -6.74 -4.81
N PRO A 307 23.29 -5.84 -5.71
CA PRO A 307 21.97 -5.27 -5.72
C PRO A 307 20.93 -6.40 -5.84
N ALA A 308 19.79 -6.23 -5.18
CA ALA A 308 18.70 -7.20 -5.24
C ALA A 308 18.08 -7.23 -6.63
N ASN A 309 17.63 -8.41 -7.09
CA ASN A 309 16.87 -8.53 -8.32
C ASN A 309 15.39 -8.17 -8.17
N SER A 310 14.97 -7.76 -6.98
CA SER A 310 13.60 -7.30 -6.71
C SER A 310 13.57 -6.06 -5.84
N ALA A 311 12.56 -5.23 -6.05
CA ALA A 311 12.21 -4.10 -5.21
C ALA A 311 10.76 -4.22 -4.77
N THR A 312 10.47 -3.80 -3.54
CA THR A 312 9.12 -3.73 -3.01
C THR A 312 8.87 -2.32 -2.49
N PHE A 313 7.76 -1.74 -2.88
CA PHE A 313 7.22 -0.49 -2.34
C PHE A 313 5.78 -0.72 -1.91
N HIS A 314 5.23 0.21 -1.15
CA HIS A 314 3.86 0.12 -0.68
C HIS A 314 3.12 1.44 -0.89
N TYR A 315 1.81 1.36 -1.04
CA TYR A 315 0.92 2.50 -0.96
C TYR A 315 -0.36 2.11 -0.19
N PHE A 316 -1.09 3.10 0.25
CA PHE A 316 -2.39 2.92 0.89
C PHE A 316 -3.46 3.71 0.15
N THR A 317 -4.72 3.27 0.31
CA THR A 317 -5.92 4.04 -0.04
C THR A 317 -6.75 4.18 1.23
N ALA A 318 -7.07 5.42 1.61
CA ALA A 318 -7.73 5.77 2.86
C ALA A 318 -9.01 6.59 2.59
N PHE A 319 -9.98 6.51 3.51
CA PHE A 319 -11.31 7.11 3.34
C PHE A 319 -11.66 8.14 4.43
N SER A 320 -10.67 8.63 5.14
CA SER A 320 -10.73 9.81 6.00
C SER A 320 -9.33 10.34 6.26
N ALA A 321 -9.19 11.60 6.68
CA ALA A 321 -7.88 12.17 7.06
C ALA A 321 -7.25 11.40 8.22
N ASP A 322 -8.01 11.03 9.27
CA ASP A 322 -7.52 10.20 10.37
C ASP A 322 -7.03 8.82 9.90
N ALA A 323 -7.63 8.28 8.85
CA ALA A 323 -7.19 7.03 8.24
C ALA A 323 -5.88 7.19 7.46
N VAL A 324 -5.61 8.34 6.85
CA VAL A 324 -4.31 8.69 6.26
C VAL A 324 -3.23 8.69 7.33
N ASP A 325 -3.45 9.40 8.43
CA ASP A 325 -2.50 9.44 9.55
C ASP A 325 -2.25 8.03 10.12
N SER A 326 -3.30 7.23 10.26
CA SER A 326 -3.20 5.84 10.71
C SER A 326 -2.40 4.97 9.76
N ALA A 327 -2.60 5.11 8.44
CA ALA A 327 -1.87 4.38 7.42
C ALA A 327 -0.39 4.76 7.39
N ILE A 328 -0.06 6.05 7.49
CA ILE A 328 1.31 6.56 7.59
C ILE A 328 1.98 6.03 8.87
N ALA A 329 1.29 6.08 10.01
CA ALA A 329 1.80 5.56 11.26
C ALA A 329 2.07 4.05 11.19
N ALA A 330 1.15 3.28 10.59
CA ALA A 330 1.30 1.85 10.36
C ALA A 330 2.50 1.55 9.44
N ALA A 331 2.64 2.27 8.34
CA ALA A 331 3.75 2.10 7.40
C ALA A 331 5.12 2.41 8.06
N ASN A 332 5.16 3.39 8.95
CA ASN A 332 6.36 3.77 9.71
C ASN A 332 6.62 2.86 10.94
N THR A 333 5.68 1.96 11.27
CA THR A 333 5.85 1.02 12.38
C THR A 333 6.54 -0.25 11.87
N PRO A 334 7.75 -0.58 12.33
CA PRO A 334 8.43 -1.80 11.90
C PRO A 334 7.60 -3.05 12.23
N GLY A 335 7.23 -3.82 11.23
CA GLY A 335 6.55 -5.12 11.40
C GLY A 335 5.07 -5.18 11.03
N THR A 336 4.44 -4.10 10.56
CA THR A 336 3.01 -4.10 10.15
C THR A 336 2.77 -4.52 8.70
N VAL A 337 3.81 -4.83 7.92
CA VAL A 337 3.61 -5.52 6.63
C VAL A 337 3.16 -6.94 6.95
N PRO A 338 2.01 -7.44 6.43
CA PRO A 338 1.65 -8.84 6.61
C PRO A 338 2.71 -9.70 5.90
N SER A 339 3.70 -10.11 6.64
CA SER A 339 4.70 -11.07 6.20
C SER A 339 4.02 -12.41 6.11
N LEU A 340 3.89 -12.97 4.92
CA LEU A 340 3.61 -14.37 4.74
C LEU A 340 4.70 -15.18 5.46
N ASN A 341 4.35 -15.63 6.66
CA ASN A 341 5.06 -16.65 7.43
C ASN A 341 6.48 -16.30 7.90
N ILE A 342 6.61 -15.41 8.90
CA ILE A 342 7.72 -15.48 9.84
C ILE A 342 7.18 -15.45 11.27
N LYS A 343 7.50 -16.52 11.97
CA LYS A 343 7.29 -16.77 13.39
C LYS A 343 7.47 -15.52 14.26
N ASN A 344 6.49 -15.22 15.12
CA ASN A 344 6.52 -14.33 16.26
C ASN A 344 7.86 -13.60 16.50
N ILE A 345 7.94 -12.35 16.15
CA ILE A 345 8.89 -11.45 16.78
C ILE A 345 8.16 -10.83 17.96
N ASN A 346 8.53 -11.27 19.14
CA ASN A 346 8.11 -10.71 20.39
C ASN A 346 8.40 -9.22 20.44
N THR A 347 7.39 -8.45 20.85
CA THR A 347 7.45 -7.12 21.45
C THR A 347 8.55 -6.20 20.91
N VAL A 348 8.14 -5.19 20.15
CA VAL A 348 8.96 -4.00 19.88
C VAL A 348 9.51 -3.49 21.22
N ALA A 349 10.81 -3.62 21.41
CA ALA A 349 11.48 -2.99 22.55
C ALA A 349 11.21 -1.48 22.42
N ASP A 350 10.77 -0.84 23.48
CA ASP A 350 10.54 0.62 23.54
C ASP A 350 11.90 1.36 23.47
N VAL A 351 12.53 1.29 22.29
CA VAL A 351 13.83 1.90 22.03
C VAL A 351 13.62 3.38 21.80
N LYS A 352 14.17 4.21 22.66
CA LYS A 352 14.13 5.67 22.55
C LYS A 352 15.52 6.22 22.35
N VAL A 353 15.64 7.19 21.45
CA VAL A 353 16.89 7.91 21.14
C VAL A 353 16.72 9.39 21.49
N TYR A 354 17.59 9.89 22.35
CA TYR A 354 17.54 11.29 22.79
C TYR A 354 18.93 11.83 23.19
N PRO A 355 19.18 13.14 23.05
CA PRO A 355 18.34 14.09 22.32
C PRO A 355 18.30 13.78 20.82
N ASN A 356 17.19 14.09 20.14
CA ASN A 356 17.08 14.03 18.71
C ASN A 356 16.25 15.25 18.24
N PRO A 357 16.85 16.23 17.54
CA PRO A 357 18.24 16.29 17.04
C PRO A 357 19.33 16.37 18.12
N SER A 358 20.54 15.96 17.77
CA SER A 358 21.72 16.09 18.65
C SER A 358 22.96 16.52 17.86
N LYS A 359 24.03 16.98 18.59
CA LYS A 359 25.30 17.35 17.97
C LYS A 359 26.20 16.14 17.80
N ASP A 360 26.68 15.59 18.90
CA ASP A 360 27.77 14.60 18.88
C ASP A 360 27.46 13.32 19.66
N ILE A 361 26.43 13.35 20.51
CA ILE A 361 26.10 12.29 21.46
C ILE A 361 24.61 12.01 21.43
N ILE A 362 24.26 10.73 21.42
CA ILE A 362 22.91 10.22 21.60
C ILE A 362 22.88 9.21 22.75
N ASN A 363 21.79 9.20 23.47
CA ASN A 363 21.45 8.17 24.44
C ASN A 363 20.39 7.26 23.84
N VAL A 364 20.57 5.97 24.01
CA VAL A 364 19.58 4.98 23.55
C VAL A 364 19.14 4.15 24.74
N SER A 365 17.84 4.11 24.98
CA SER A 365 17.21 3.29 26.01
C SER A 365 16.38 2.15 25.39
N GLY A 366 15.97 1.18 26.20
CA GLY A 366 15.22 0.02 25.73
C GLY A 366 16.11 -1.08 25.12
N LEU A 367 17.42 -0.99 25.33
CA LEU A 367 18.40 -1.97 24.85
C LEU A 367 18.55 -3.15 25.82
N THR A 368 18.94 -4.30 25.28
CA THR A 368 19.36 -5.48 26.04
C THR A 368 20.84 -5.79 25.82
N VAL A 369 21.45 -6.43 26.78
CA VAL A 369 22.86 -6.87 26.63
C VAL A 369 23.01 -7.77 25.43
N GLY A 370 24.02 -7.49 24.59
CA GLY A 370 24.24 -8.20 23.35
C GLY A 370 23.57 -7.58 22.13
N ASP A 371 22.77 -6.53 22.30
CA ASP A 371 22.27 -5.76 21.16
C ASP A 371 23.43 -5.03 20.45
N HIS A 372 23.27 -4.86 19.14
CA HIS A 372 24.20 -4.11 18.28
C HIS A 372 23.47 -2.91 17.68
N ILE A 373 24.14 -1.76 17.66
CA ILE A 373 23.62 -0.55 17.05
C ILE A 373 24.51 -0.15 15.87
N SER A 374 23.89 0.13 14.73
CA SER A 374 24.57 0.61 13.53
C SER A 374 23.91 1.87 13.00
N LEU A 375 24.70 2.80 12.48
CA LEU A 375 24.23 4.06 11.91
C LEU A 375 24.41 4.05 10.39
N TYR A 376 23.36 4.40 9.67
CA TYR A 376 23.37 4.47 8.21
C TYR A 376 22.95 5.87 7.76
N ASP A 377 23.49 6.33 6.63
CA ASP A 377 22.96 7.51 5.96
C ASP A 377 21.66 7.19 5.21
N MET A 378 21.02 8.21 4.64
CA MET A 378 19.73 8.07 3.94
C MET A 378 19.83 7.31 2.60
N VAL A 379 21.05 7.04 2.11
CA VAL A 379 21.27 6.18 0.93
C VAL A 379 21.73 4.77 1.32
N GLY A 380 21.65 4.42 2.62
CA GLY A 380 21.93 3.08 3.13
C GLY A 380 23.42 2.76 3.36
N ARG A 381 24.31 3.75 3.29
CA ARG A 381 25.72 3.53 3.58
C ARG A 381 25.93 3.49 5.09
N ASN A 382 26.59 2.44 5.58
CA ASN A 382 27.01 2.35 6.98
C ASN A 382 28.06 3.43 7.28
N MET A 383 27.77 4.28 8.27
CA MET A 383 28.65 5.36 8.68
C MET A 383 29.83 4.88 9.55
N GLN A 384 30.11 3.58 9.53
CA GLN A 384 31.14 2.91 10.32
C GLN A 384 31.00 3.11 11.84
N GLN A 385 29.78 3.44 12.27
CA GLN A 385 29.41 3.53 13.67
C GLN A 385 28.70 2.24 14.04
N ASN A 386 29.42 1.34 14.72
CA ASN A 386 28.88 0.08 15.24
C ASN A 386 29.18 0.03 16.72
N TRP A 387 28.12 -0.05 17.53
CA TRP A 387 28.24 -0.07 18.98
C TRP A 387 27.64 -1.35 19.54
N ASN A 388 28.33 -1.96 20.49
CA ASN A 388 27.85 -3.09 21.25
C ASN A 388 27.24 -2.61 22.57
N VAL A 389 26.09 -3.14 22.90
CA VAL A 389 25.35 -2.75 24.10
C VAL A 389 25.87 -3.49 25.31
N GLY A 390 26.36 -2.73 26.31
CA GLY A 390 26.78 -3.24 27.59
C GLY A 390 25.63 -3.43 28.58
N SER A 391 25.95 -3.64 29.85
CA SER A 391 24.99 -3.98 30.92
C SER A 391 24.17 -2.79 31.46
N GLN A 392 24.29 -1.61 30.90
CA GLN A 392 23.58 -0.41 31.39
C GLN A 392 22.20 -0.24 30.74
N LYS A 393 21.23 0.26 31.50
CA LYS A 393 19.87 0.54 31.00
C LYS A 393 19.81 1.64 29.95
N ILE A 394 20.75 2.56 29.96
CA ILE A 394 20.90 3.65 29.00
C ILE A 394 22.33 3.58 28.48
N ASN A 395 22.49 3.53 27.19
CA ASN A 395 23.79 3.52 26.55
C ASN A 395 23.98 4.82 25.79
N THR A 396 25.13 5.46 26.02
CA THR A 396 25.51 6.73 25.42
C THR A 396 26.49 6.45 24.28
N PHE A 397 26.20 6.95 23.08
CA PHE A 397 26.99 6.75 21.89
C PHE A 397 27.44 8.08 21.31
N SER A 398 28.73 8.17 20.96
CA SER A 398 29.29 9.32 20.27
C SER A 398 29.36 9.06 18.78
N TYR A 399 28.94 10.04 17.96
CA TYR A 399 29.08 10.04 16.51
C TYR A 399 29.59 11.38 15.99
N SER A 400 30.51 12.01 16.75
CA SER A 400 31.13 13.30 16.46
C SER A 400 31.77 13.34 15.05
N ASN A 401 32.29 12.23 14.56
CA ASN A 401 32.95 12.11 13.26
C ASN A 401 31.98 11.97 12.07
N VAL A 402 30.67 11.91 12.33
CA VAL A 402 29.65 11.82 11.28
C VAL A 402 29.26 13.24 10.86
N PRO A 403 29.13 13.57 9.57
CA PRO A 403 28.66 14.89 9.11
C PRO A 403 27.27 15.25 9.65
N SER A 404 26.92 16.55 9.67
CA SER A 404 25.55 16.98 9.95
C SER A 404 24.59 16.44 8.89
N GLY A 405 23.43 15.94 9.31
CA GLY A 405 22.50 15.29 8.39
C GLY A 405 21.46 14.41 9.08
N ALA A 406 20.61 13.78 8.27
CA ALA A 406 19.67 12.75 8.72
C ALA A 406 20.27 11.36 8.56
N TYR A 407 20.03 10.50 9.53
CA TYR A 407 20.59 9.14 9.60
C TYR A 407 19.54 8.16 10.11
N LEU A 408 19.74 6.89 9.79
CA LEU A 408 18.95 5.77 10.32
C LEU A 408 19.81 4.98 11.31
N LEU A 409 19.38 4.95 12.57
CA LEU A 409 19.96 4.12 13.60
C LEU A 409 19.20 2.79 13.63
N ILE A 410 19.93 1.69 13.49
CA ILE A 410 19.38 0.32 13.51
C ILE A 410 19.89 -0.39 14.76
N VAL A 411 18.97 -0.95 15.54
CA VAL A 411 19.26 -1.82 16.67
C VAL A 411 18.96 -3.26 16.28
N SER A 412 19.93 -4.16 16.44
CA SER A 412 19.79 -5.59 16.20
C SER A 412 20.08 -6.38 17.47
N ASP A 413 19.45 -7.54 17.65
CA ASP A 413 19.78 -8.47 18.74
C ASP A 413 21.11 -9.20 18.50
N ALA A 414 21.54 -10.01 19.45
CA ALA A 414 22.78 -10.80 19.38
C ALA A 414 22.79 -11.82 18.20
N ASN A 415 21.65 -12.13 17.62
CA ASN A 415 21.50 -13.02 16.47
C ASN A 415 21.44 -12.26 15.14
N GLY A 416 21.54 -10.92 15.18
CA GLY A 416 21.46 -10.06 14.00
C GLY A 416 20.04 -9.69 13.57
N ASN A 417 18.98 -10.08 14.31
CA ASN A 417 17.61 -9.67 13.98
C ASN A 417 17.39 -8.22 14.37
N VAL A 418 16.80 -7.43 13.49
CA VAL A 418 16.51 -6.03 13.74
C VAL A 418 15.39 -5.89 14.79
N LYS A 419 15.69 -5.19 15.88
CA LYS A 419 14.76 -4.87 16.98
C LYS A 419 14.12 -3.51 16.83
N ALA A 420 14.86 -2.52 16.31
CA ALA A 420 14.33 -1.17 16.10
C ALA A 420 15.06 -0.44 14.98
N ARG A 421 14.38 0.51 14.36
CA ARG A 421 14.92 1.51 13.45
C ARG A 421 14.45 2.88 13.91
N VAL A 422 15.39 3.80 14.12
CA VAL A 422 15.08 5.15 14.62
C VAL A 422 15.77 6.18 13.74
N SER A 423 14.99 7.12 13.20
CA SER A 423 15.56 8.27 12.51
C SER A 423 16.24 9.20 13.50
N VAL A 424 17.48 9.59 13.23
CA VAL A 424 18.26 10.52 14.07
C VAL A 424 18.80 11.67 13.21
N ARG A 425 18.77 12.87 13.78
CA ARG A 425 19.27 14.08 13.11
C ARG A 425 20.49 14.62 13.84
N LYS A 426 21.62 14.71 13.12
CA LYS A 426 22.83 15.39 13.59
C LYS A 426 22.80 16.86 13.15
N MET A 427 23.01 17.77 14.09
CA MET A 427 23.12 19.21 13.85
C MET A 427 24.56 19.62 13.51
#